data_5921ed4d5f8be2f2b2190cac0c726eef
#
_entry.id   5921ed4d5f8be2f2b2190cac0c726eef
#
_cell.length_a   1.000
_cell.length_b   1.000
_cell.length_c   1.000
_cell.angle_alpha   90.00
_cell.angle_beta   90.00
_cell.angle_gamma   90.00
#
_symmetry.space_group_name_H-M   'P 1'
#
loop_
_entity.id
_entity.type
_entity.pdbx_description
1 polymer ?
#
loop_
_entity_poly.entity_id
_entity_poly.type
_entity_poly.pdbx_seq_one_letter_code
_entity_poly.pdbx_strand_id
1 'polypeptide(L)'
;MKKTLLILGALALAAAAQADTHKLTKVWESEAALKTPESVRFDAKRKVLYVSNIDGEPWAADGKGSIAKVGLDGKVIAAEWVTGLDCPKGLALSDDGKWLYAADAGGIVVIDVDAGKIKSKIAIPDTLQLNDLVNDKGTLYISDSKGKKVYQVKDGKPSVYLDEKVLKGPNGLFVHKGTLYVLDNDSLNRVEKDRSLKVLASGMQGGVDGLENVKGDDFIVSAWGGAIWYVPASGDKQQLFDGKPTETRTADTGWDPATGTLYVPTFFKNTVVAFKVD
;
A
#
# COMPACT_ATOMS: atom_id res chain seq x y z
N MET A 1 1.59 -48.06 -60.50
CA MET A 1 0.79 -47.82 -59.31
C MET A 1 1.45 -46.75 -58.47
N LYS A 2 0.98 -45.50 -58.55
CA LYS A 2 1.51 -44.36 -57.77
C LYS A 2 0.71 -44.22 -56.48
N LYS A 3 1.36 -44.34 -55.34
CA LYS A 3 0.74 -44.11 -54.01
C LYS A 3 0.87 -42.63 -53.66
N THR A 4 -0.27 -41.96 -53.62
CA THR A 4 -0.37 -40.56 -53.13
C THR A 4 -0.46 -40.57 -51.61
N LEU A 5 0.49 -39.94 -50.95
CA LEU A 5 0.54 -39.77 -49.51
C LEU A 5 -0.19 -38.45 -49.15
N LEU A 6 -1.36 -38.57 -48.52
CA LEU A 6 -2.05 -37.40 -47.94
C LEU A 6 -1.44 -37.10 -46.58
N ILE A 7 -0.84 -35.91 -46.47
CA ILE A 7 -0.40 -35.33 -45.20
C ILE A 7 -1.56 -34.48 -44.64
N LEU A 8 -2.24 -34.96 -43.58
CA LEU A 8 -3.16 -34.16 -42.81
C LEU A 8 -2.34 -33.24 -41.87
N GLY A 9 -2.33 -31.96 -42.19
CA GLY A 9 -1.81 -30.95 -41.32
C GLY A 9 -2.85 -30.63 -40.22
N ALA A 10 -2.56 -30.98 -38.95
CA ALA A 10 -3.34 -30.56 -37.80
C ALA A 10 -3.00 -29.09 -37.49
N LEU A 11 -3.92 -28.15 -37.79
CA LEU A 11 -3.86 -26.78 -37.26
C LEU A 11 -4.21 -26.83 -35.80
N ALA A 12 -3.22 -26.63 -34.93
CA ALA A 12 -3.46 -26.35 -33.51
C ALA A 12 -3.90 -24.89 -33.40
N LEU A 13 -5.19 -24.65 -33.17
CA LEU A 13 -5.68 -23.35 -32.70
C LEU A 13 -5.16 -23.16 -31.26
N ALA A 14 -4.16 -22.30 -31.09
CA ALA A 14 -3.83 -21.74 -29.79
C ALA A 14 -4.97 -20.78 -29.41
N ALA A 15 -5.84 -21.19 -28.49
CA ALA A 15 -6.76 -20.27 -27.84
C ALA A 15 -5.94 -19.26 -27.04
N ALA A 16 -5.85 -18.02 -27.51
CA ALA A 16 -5.35 -16.93 -26.73
C ALA A 16 -6.30 -16.78 -25.51
N ALA A 17 -5.79 -17.08 -24.31
CA ALA A 17 -6.50 -16.78 -23.09
C ALA A 17 -6.72 -15.27 -23.07
N GLN A 18 -7.96 -14.84 -23.16
CA GLN A 18 -8.32 -13.43 -23.04
C GLN A 18 -8.00 -13.07 -21.57
N ALA A 19 -7.05 -12.16 -21.38
CA ALA A 19 -6.75 -11.66 -20.05
C ALA A 19 -8.02 -11.03 -19.47
N ASP A 20 -8.39 -11.40 -18.24
CA ASP A 20 -9.51 -10.78 -17.54
C ASP A 20 -9.26 -9.29 -17.46
N THR A 21 -10.21 -8.50 -17.95
CA THR A 21 -10.12 -7.02 -17.87
C THR A 21 -10.74 -6.57 -16.56
N HIS A 22 -9.89 -6.07 -15.67
CA HIS A 22 -10.32 -5.50 -14.40
C HIS A 22 -10.69 -4.02 -14.56
N LYS A 23 -11.56 -3.51 -13.70
CA LYS A 23 -11.94 -2.09 -13.69
C LYS A 23 -12.18 -1.61 -12.27
N LEU A 24 -12.05 -0.29 -12.07
CA LEU A 24 -12.46 0.40 -10.87
C LEU A 24 -13.78 1.13 -11.09
N THR A 25 -14.76 0.81 -10.25
CA THR A 25 -16.05 1.52 -10.24
C THR A 25 -16.13 2.35 -8.95
N LYS A 26 -16.19 3.69 -9.08
CA LYS A 26 -16.29 4.58 -7.91
C LYS A 26 -17.60 4.33 -7.16
N VAL A 27 -17.48 4.07 -5.84
CA VAL A 27 -18.62 3.85 -4.94
C VAL A 27 -19.00 5.15 -4.22
N TRP A 28 -18.01 5.79 -3.61
CA TRP A 28 -18.16 7.08 -2.92
C TRP A 28 -16.84 7.84 -2.87
N GLU A 29 -16.92 9.10 -2.53
CA GLU A 29 -15.81 9.97 -2.17
C GLU A 29 -16.22 10.74 -0.91
N SER A 30 -15.33 10.81 0.08
CA SER A 30 -15.59 11.56 1.31
C SER A 30 -15.65 13.06 1.04
N GLU A 31 -16.16 13.81 2.00
CA GLU A 31 -15.96 15.27 2.01
C GLU A 31 -14.46 15.61 2.13
N ALA A 32 -14.08 16.79 1.62
CA ALA A 32 -12.68 17.27 1.63
C ALA A 32 -12.32 17.88 3.02
N ALA A 33 -12.45 17.06 4.06
CA ALA A 33 -12.19 17.46 5.46
C ALA A 33 -10.89 16.87 6.03
N LEU A 34 -10.17 16.06 5.23
CA LEU A 34 -8.89 15.49 5.60
C LEU A 34 -7.76 16.49 5.29
N LYS A 35 -6.56 16.22 5.80
CA LYS A 35 -5.43 17.14 5.71
C LYS A 35 -4.21 16.44 5.07
N THR A 36 -4.17 16.44 3.75
CA THR A 36 -3.17 15.69 2.97
C THR A 36 -3.13 14.22 3.37
N PRO A 37 -4.26 13.47 3.16
CA PRO A 37 -4.34 12.05 3.51
C PRO A 37 -3.34 11.24 2.69
N GLU A 38 -2.56 10.41 3.37
CA GLU A 38 -1.47 9.67 2.73
C GLU A 38 -1.68 8.16 2.76
N SER A 39 -2.16 7.57 3.86
CA SER A 39 -2.45 6.14 3.96
C SER A 39 -3.85 5.89 4.49
N VAL A 40 -4.46 4.80 4.03
CA VAL A 40 -5.75 4.31 4.52
C VAL A 40 -5.60 2.90 5.06
N ARG A 41 -5.99 2.67 6.32
CA ARG A 41 -6.03 1.33 6.89
C ARG A 41 -7.44 0.90 7.23
N PHE A 42 -7.91 -0.18 6.60
CA PHE A 42 -9.21 -0.78 6.88
C PHE A 42 -9.18 -1.61 8.18
N ASP A 43 -10.12 -1.33 9.09
CA ASP A 43 -10.37 -2.13 10.29
C ASP A 43 -11.69 -2.91 10.14
N ALA A 44 -11.59 -4.18 9.78
CA ALA A 44 -12.73 -5.06 9.60
C ALA A 44 -13.52 -5.30 10.89
N LYS A 45 -12.86 -5.29 12.07
CA LYS A 45 -13.47 -5.51 13.38
C LYS A 45 -14.37 -4.35 13.79
N ARG A 46 -13.89 -3.10 13.57
CA ARG A 46 -14.62 -1.87 13.95
C ARG A 46 -15.41 -1.27 12.81
N LYS A 47 -15.24 -1.79 11.59
CA LYS A 47 -15.90 -1.32 10.35
C LYS A 47 -15.65 0.17 10.10
N VAL A 48 -14.39 0.57 10.19
CA VAL A 48 -13.92 1.94 9.95
C VAL A 48 -12.62 1.93 9.17
N LEU A 49 -12.26 3.10 8.65
CA LEU A 49 -10.98 3.40 8.04
C LEU A 49 -10.20 4.32 8.98
N TYR A 50 -8.94 4.04 9.21
CA TYR A 50 -7.97 4.99 9.76
C TYR A 50 -7.21 5.61 8.61
N VAL A 51 -7.03 6.94 8.65
CA VAL A 51 -6.37 7.68 7.58
C VAL A 51 -5.28 8.55 8.19
N SER A 52 -4.04 8.41 7.73
CA SER A 52 -2.96 9.30 8.13
C SER A 52 -3.06 10.62 7.40
N ASN A 53 -3.01 11.73 8.14
CA ASN A 53 -2.97 13.09 7.63
C ASN A 53 -1.60 13.70 7.89
N ILE A 54 -0.92 14.15 6.86
CA ILE A 54 0.38 14.84 6.99
C ILE A 54 0.20 16.24 7.60
N ASP A 55 -0.77 17.02 7.11
CA ASP A 55 -1.11 18.39 7.56
C ASP A 55 0.11 19.33 7.67
N GLY A 56 1.04 19.25 6.74
CA GLY A 56 2.26 20.04 6.76
C GLY A 56 3.24 19.65 5.67
N GLU A 57 4.50 19.88 5.92
CA GLU A 57 5.55 19.43 5.03
C GLU A 57 5.71 17.90 5.10
N PRO A 58 5.85 17.22 3.96
CA PRO A 58 5.76 15.75 3.90
C PRO A 58 6.77 14.98 4.76
N TRP A 59 7.83 15.64 5.23
CA TRP A 59 8.91 15.00 5.98
C TRP A 59 9.35 15.81 7.20
N ALA A 60 8.54 16.79 7.65
CA ALA A 60 8.85 17.62 8.80
C ALA A 60 8.41 16.96 10.11
N ALA A 61 9.24 17.11 11.14
CA ALA A 61 8.86 16.81 12.52
C ALA A 61 8.29 18.07 13.16
N ASP A 62 7.03 18.42 12.80
CA ASP A 62 6.41 19.70 13.18
C ASP A 62 5.17 19.53 14.09
N GLY A 63 4.81 18.30 14.42
CA GLY A 63 3.71 17.96 15.34
C GLY A 63 2.31 18.24 14.79
N LYS A 64 2.13 18.48 13.47
CA LYS A 64 0.85 18.80 12.85
C LYS A 64 0.10 17.56 12.40
N GLY A 65 0.78 16.44 12.20
CA GLY A 65 0.22 15.21 11.72
C GLY A 65 -0.85 14.64 12.64
N SER A 66 -1.79 13.94 12.04
CA SER A 66 -2.92 13.32 12.75
C SER A 66 -3.36 12.02 12.09
N ILE A 67 -4.18 11.25 12.80
CA ILE A 67 -4.94 10.13 12.24
C ILE A 67 -6.41 10.52 12.23
N ALA A 68 -7.04 10.40 11.07
CA ALA A 68 -8.48 10.55 10.93
C ALA A 68 -9.20 9.20 11.06
N LYS A 69 -10.51 9.25 11.31
CA LYS A 69 -11.41 8.11 11.28
C LYS A 69 -12.54 8.37 10.31
N VAL A 70 -12.73 7.44 9.34
CA VAL A 70 -13.74 7.54 8.28
C VAL A 70 -14.62 6.30 8.29
N GLY A 71 -15.93 6.46 8.12
CA GLY A 71 -16.87 5.36 7.98
C GLY A 71 -16.76 4.66 6.62
N LEU A 72 -17.24 3.42 6.54
CA LEU A 72 -17.26 2.67 5.27
C LEU A 72 -18.25 3.25 4.24
N ASP A 73 -19.09 4.18 4.67
CA ASP A 73 -19.99 4.98 3.84
C ASP A 73 -19.36 6.30 3.32
N GLY A 74 -18.09 6.53 3.66
CA GLY A 74 -17.34 7.73 3.28
C GLY A 74 -17.52 8.93 4.23
N LYS A 75 -18.36 8.81 5.28
CA LYS A 75 -18.55 9.89 6.25
C LYS A 75 -17.31 10.06 7.12
N VAL A 76 -16.78 11.27 7.20
CA VAL A 76 -15.68 11.60 8.12
C VAL A 76 -16.22 11.62 9.55
N ILE A 77 -15.87 10.62 10.35
CA ILE A 77 -16.29 10.50 11.76
C ILE A 77 -15.51 11.48 12.63
N ALA A 78 -14.20 11.55 12.41
CA ALA A 78 -13.30 12.50 13.06
C ALA A 78 -12.12 12.78 12.13
N ALA A 79 -11.96 14.03 11.71
CA ALA A 79 -10.86 14.44 10.84
C ALA A 79 -9.49 14.37 11.55
N GLU A 80 -9.48 14.55 12.87
CA GLU A 80 -8.30 14.49 13.74
C GLU A 80 -8.63 13.65 14.97
N TRP A 81 -8.77 12.32 14.80
CA TRP A 81 -9.08 11.38 15.88
C TRP A 81 -7.92 11.21 16.86
N VAL A 82 -6.68 11.18 16.36
CA VAL A 82 -5.44 11.20 17.16
C VAL A 82 -4.53 12.27 16.58
N THR A 83 -4.03 13.17 17.43
CA THR A 83 -3.15 14.27 17.07
C THR A 83 -1.78 14.12 17.73
N GLY A 84 -0.81 14.98 17.35
CA GLY A 84 0.52 15.01 17.93
C GLY A 84 1.49 14.02 17.27
N LEU A 85 1.19 13.60 16.03
CA LEU A 85 2.13 12.98 15.13
C LEU A 85 2.86 14.09 14.34
N ASP A 86 3.96 13.73 13.70
CA ASP A 86 4.73 14.68 12.87
C ASP A 86 4.20 14.67 11.43
N CYS A 87 4.55 13.65 10.66
CA CYS A 87 4.13 13.49 9.25
C CYS A 87 3.77 12.01 8.99
N PRO A 88 2.67 11.51 9.64
CA PRO A 88 2.33 10.10 9.56
C PRO A 88 2.03 9.67 8.14
N LYS A 89 2.48 8.46 7.83
CA LYS A 89 2.35 7.83 6.52
C LYS A 89 1.71 6.45 6.66
N GLY A 90 2.34 5.39 6.18
CA GLY A 90 1.80 4.04 6.21
C GLY A 90 1.27 3.61 7.58
N LEU A 91 0.20 2.83 7.56
CA LEU A 91 -0.55 2.40 8.74
C LEU A 91 -0.70 0.87 8.78
N ALA A 92 -0.48 0.25 9.94
CA ALA A 92 -0.77 -1.16 10.16
C ALA A 92 -1.48 -1.41 11.49
N LEU A 93 -2.36 -2.41 11.53
CA LEU A 93 -2.97 -2.88 12.80
C LEU A 93 -2.16 -4.04 13.38
N SER A 94 -2.14 -4.14 14.71
CA SER A 94 -1.70 -5.37 15.38
C SER A 94 -2.68 -6.52 15.10
N ASP A 95 -2.23 -7.77 15.25
CA ASP A 95 -3.04 -8.96 14.95
C ASP A 95 -4.33 -9.03 15.79
N ASP A 96 -4.30 -8.55 17.02
CA ASP A 96 -5.48 -8.46 17.90
C ASP A 96 -6.33 -7.21 17.65
N GLY A 97 -5.85 -6.29 16.81
CA GLY A 97 -6.48 -5.01 16.49
C GLY A 97 -6.47 -4.00 17.64
N LYS A 98 -5.64 -4.21 18.69
CA LYS A 98 -5.54 -3.30 19.83
C LYS A 98 -4.69 -2.07 19.52
N TRP A 99 -3.65 -2.25 18.70
CA TRP A 99 -2.71 -1.21 18.36
C TRP A 99 -2.81 -0.84 16.88
N LEU A 100 -2.80 0.46 16.60
CA LEU A 100 -2.54 1.00 15.28
C LEU A 100 -1.10 1.54 15.29
N TYR A 101 -0.30 1.08 14.37
CA TYR A 101 1.05 1.53 14.12
C TYR A 101 1.03 2.55 12.99
N ALA A 102 1.73 3.66 13.15
CA ALA A 102 1.91 4.67 12.11
C ALA A 102 3.40 4.91 11.87
N ALA A 103 3.87 4.83 10.64
CA ALA A 103 5.17 5.34 10.24
C ALA A 103 5.16 6.86 10.43
N ASP A 104 6.16 7.39 11.13
CA ASP A 104 6.23 8.82 11.45
C ASP A 104 7.69 9.28 11.44
N ALA A 105 7.92 10.57 11.54
CA ALA A 105 9.29 11.09 11.58
C ALA A 105 10.12 10.39 12.68
N GLY A 106 11.20 9.72 12.28
CA GLY A 106 12.17 9.07 13.17
C GLY A 106 11.69 7.82 13.90
N GLY A 107 10.53 7.22 13.53
CA GLY A 107 10.10 5.98 14.17
C GLY A 107 8.66 5.56 13.87
N ILE A 108 8.15 4.66 14.70
CA ILE A 108 6.79 4.16 14.63
C ILE A 108 6.02 4.67 15.84
N VAL A 109 4.92 5.37 15.61
CA VAL A 109 3.97 5.76 16.67
C VAL A 109 3.01 4.60 16.90
N VAL A 110 2.85 4.20 18.17
CA VAL A 110 1.94 3.16 18.60
C VAL A 110 0.70 3.83 19.24
N ILE A 111 -0.46 3.58 18.67
CA ILE A 111 -1.72 4.18 19.09
C ILE A 111 -2.61 3.10 19.71
N ASP A 112 -3.18 3.36 20.87
CA ASP A 112 -4.24 2.54 21.44
C ASP A 112 -5.54 2.84 20.70
N VAL A 113 -6.05 1.84 19.98
CA VAL A 113 -7.21 2.00 19.11
C VAL A 113 -8.49 2.29 19.87
N ASP A 114 -8.67 1.66 21.04
CA ASP A 114 -9.89 1.83 21.84
C ASP A 114 -9.86 3.15 22.64
N ALA A 115 -8.67 3.55 23.10
CA ALA A 115 -8.49 4.82 23.78
C ALA A 115 -8.40 6.04 22.85
N GLY A 116 -8.06 5.84 21.57
CA GLY A 116 -7.81 6.92 20.61
C GLY A 116 -6.64 7.82 21.05
N LYS A 117 -5.55 7.22 21.54
CA LYS A 117 -4.40 7.96 22.09
C LYS A 117 -3.07 7.31 21.74
N ILE A 118 -2.05 8.15 21.56
CA ILE A 118 -0.67 7.68 21.44
C ILE A 118 -0.28 6.97 22.74
N LYS A 119 0.19 5.74 22.61
CA LYS A 119 0.70 4.91 23.70
C LYS A 119 2.21 5.07 23.87
N SER A 120 2.94 5.03 22.78
CA SER A 120 4.41 5.09 22.78
C SER A 120 4.94 5.39 21.36
N LYS A 121 6.23 5.64 21.28
CA LYS A 121 6.96 5.74 20.02
C LYS A 121 8.14 4.75 20.03
N ILE A 122 8.32 3.99 18.97
CA ILE A 122 9.48 3.13 18.77
C ILE A 122 10.44 3.90 17.86
N ALA A 123 11.52 4.40 18.44
CA ALA A 123 12.55 5.13 17.66
C ALA A 123 13.30 4.19 16.73
N ILE A 124 13.51 4.62 15.49
CA ILE A 124 14.35 3.93 14.51
C ILE A 124 15.49 4.90 14.15
N PRO A 125 16.73 4.63 14.62
CA PRO A 125 17.84 5.54 14.41
C PRO A 125 18.28 5.58 12.93
N ASP A 126 18.91 6.68 12.54
CA ASP A 126 19.55 6.87 11.24
C ASP A 126 18.59 6.71 10.04
N THR A 127 17.32 7.08 10.23
CA THR A 127 16.31 7.12 9.18
C THR A 127 16.28 8.46 8.48
N LEU A 128 15.90 8.46 7.20
CA LEU A 128 15.79 9.68 6.40
C LEU A 128 14.35 9.99 6.01
N GLN A 129 13.59 9.00 5.54
CA GLN A 129 12.20 9.15 5.09
C GLN A 129 11.45 7.84 5.29
N LEU A 130 11.06 7.58 6.56
CA LEU A 130 10.18 6.45 6.87
C LEU A 130 8.84 6.63 6.13
N ASN A 131 8.40 5.59 5.45
CA ASN A 131 7.25 5.68 4.57
C ASN A 131 6.19 4.64 4.96
N ASP A 132 6.19 3.46 4.40
CA ASP A 132 5.17 2.47 4.67
C ASP A 132 5.61 1.43 5.70
N LEU A 133 4.63 0.82 6.36
CA LEU A 133 4.88 -0.24 7.34
C LEU A 133 3.81 -1.34 7.27
N VAL A 134 4.25 -2.58 7.56
CA VAL A 134 3.37 -3.74 7.66
C VAL A 134 3.67 -4.55 8.91
N ASN A 135 2.62 -5.13 9.52
CA ASN A 135 2.75 -6.08 10.63
C ASN A 135 2.64 -7.52 10.13
N ASP A 136 3.60 -8.36 10.51
CA ASP A 136 3.56 -9.81 10.35
C ASP A 136 3.74 -10.49 11.70
N LYS A 137 2.64 -10.88 12.31
CA LYS A 137 2.62 -11.62 13.59
C LYS A 137 3.47 -10.98 14.69
N GLY A 138 3.30 -9.66 14.83
CA GLY A 138 4.03 -8.86 15.83
C GLY A 138 5.42 -8.41 15.41
N THR A 139 5.89 -8.81 14.23
CA THR A 139 7.08 -8.24 13.61
C THR A 139 6.66 -7.13 12.66
N LEU A 140 7.16 -5.91 12.86
CA LEU A 140 6.90 -4.81 11.96
C LEU A 140 8.04 -4.69 10.94
N TYR A 141 7.69 -4.50 9.67
CA TYR A 141 8.62 -4.05 8.63
C TYR A 141 8.28 -2.63 8.27
N ILE A 142 9.27 -1.75 8.12
CA ILE A 142 9.07 -0.35 7.74
C ILE A 142 10.10 0.07 6.70
N SER A 143 9.63 0.72 5.64
CA SER A 143 10.48 1.25 4.57
C SER A 143 11.02 2.63 4.92
N ASP A 144 12.26 2.89 4.48
CA ASP A 144 12.90 4.20 4.46
C ASP A 144 13.27 4.52 3.01
N SER A 145 12.43 5.28 2.34
CA SER A 145 12.54 5.51 0.89
C SER A 145 13.86 6.16 0.51
N LYS A 146 14.26 7.23 1.20
CA LYS A 146 15.52 7.94 0.94
C LYS A 146 16.73 7.22 1.51
N GLY A 147 16.55 6.52 2.64
CA GLY A 147 17.59 5.69 3.26
C GLY A 147 17.87 4.41 2.49
N LYS A 148 16.99 4.06 1.52
CA LYS A 148 17.06 2.80 0.72
C LYS A 148 17.17 1.57 1.61
N LYS A 149 16.32 1.52 2.64
CA LYS A 149 16.30 0.45 3.63
C LYS A 149 14.89 -0.04 3.88
N VAL A 150 14.78 -1.27 4.31
CA VAL A 150 13.64 -1.78 5.06
C VAL A 150 14.17 -2.21 6.41
N TYR A 151 13.60 -1.66 7.47
CA TYR A 151 13.89 -2.08 8.84
C TYR A 151 12.90 -3.17 9.26
N GLN A 152 13.37 -4.06 10.12
CA GLN A 152 12.55 -5.00 10.87
C GLN A 152 12.55 -4.57 12.33
N VAL A 153 11.38 -4.48 12.95
CA VAL A 153 11.22 -4.22 14.38
C VAL A 153 10.61 -5.44 15.04
N LYS A 154 11.39 -6.11 15.88
CA LYS A 154 10.96 -7.27 16.65
C LYS A 154 11.14 -6.99 18.15
N ASP A 155 10.11 -7.24 18.94
CA ASP A 155 10.12 -6.96 20.37
C ASP A 155 10.55 -5.50 20.70
N GLY A 156 10.10 -4.54 19.87
CA GLY A 156 10.44 -3.12 19.98
C GLY A 156 11.88 -2.76 19.59
N LYS A 157 12.65 -3.70 19.06
CA LYS A 157 14.06 -3.49 18.68
C LYS A 157 14.19 -3.42 17.15
N PRO A 158 14.57 -2.26 16.59
CA PRO A 158 14.78 -2.11 15.15
C PRO A 158 16.14 -2.71 14.71
N SER A 159 16.15 -3.25 13.51
CA SER A 159 17.36 -3.70 12.81
C SER A 159 17.15 -3.56 11.30
N VAL A 160 18.22 -3.38 10.54
CA VAL A 160 18.15 -3.33 9.07
C VAL A 160 17.85 -4.74 8.55
N TYR A 161 16.78 -4.85 7.75
CA TYR A 161 16.37 -6.10 7.11
C TYR A 161 16.82 -6.17 5.64
N LEU A 162 16.60 -5.09 4.87
CA LEU A 162 17.13 -4.91 3.51
C LEU A 162 17.84 -3.54 3.45
N ASP A 163 18.86 -3.44 2.59
CA ASP A 163 19.67 -2.22 2.45
C ASP A 163 19.84 -1.80 0.97
N GLU A 164 20.63 -0.75 0.74
CA GLU A 164 20.89 -0.17 -0.57
C GLU A 164 21.59 -1.10 -1.58
N LYS A 165 22.05 -2.27 -1.15
CA LYS A 165 22.61 -3.29 -2.08
C LYS A 165 21.54 -3.89 -2.96
N VAL A 166 20.29 -3.93 -2.47
CA VAL A 166 19.15 -4.52 -3.19
C VAL A 166 18.03 -3.53 -3.45
N LEU A 167 17.95 -2.40 -2.68
CA LEU A 167 16.89 -1.40 -2.75
C LEU A 167 17.38 -0.11 -3.43
N LYS A 168 16.45 0.54 -4.15
CA LYS A 168 16.70 1.82 -4.84
C LYS A 168 15.91 2.97 -4.24
N GLY A 169 14.70 2.73 -3.79
CA GLY A 169 13.78 3.68 -3.17
C GLY A 169 12.51 2.94 -2.75
N PRO A 170 12.58 2.13 -1.65
CA PRO A 170 11.45 1.32 -1.20
C PRO A 170 10.32 2.21 -0.68
N ASN A 171 9.08 1.78 -0.93
CA ASN A 171 7.88 2.42 -0.42
C ASN A 171 6.92 1.33 0.11
N GLY A 172 5.80 1.05 -0.56
CA GLY A 172 4.78 0.13 -0.11
C GLY A 172 5.29 -1.26 0.26
N LEU A 173 4.81 -1.77 1.38
CA LEU A 173 5.15 -3.07 1.94
C LEU A 173 3.91 -3.92 2.13
N PHE A 174 3.99 -5.20 1.81
CA PHE A 174 2.92 -6.15 2.10
C PHE A 174 3.49 -7.50 2.50
N VAL A 175 2.85 -8.19 3.46
CA VAL A 175 3.17 -9.59 3.76
C VAL A 175 2.05 -10.48 3.28
N HIS A 176 2.34 -11.35 2.32
CA HIS A 176 1.41 -12.34 1.80
C HIS A 176 1.95 -13.74 2.03
N LYS A 177 1.19 -14.59 2.71
CA LYS A 177 1.58 -15.98 3.06
C LYS A 177 2.96 -16.08 3.74
N GLY A 178 3.30 -15.11 4.60
CA GLY A 178 4.57 -15.05 5.34
C GLY A 178 5.77 -14.62 4.49
N THR A 179 5.53 -14.09 3.30
CA THR A 179 6.57 -13.54 2.42
C THR A 179 6.38 -12.04 2.29
N LEU A 180 7.46 -11.28 2.47
CA LEU A 180 7.45 -9.82 2.30
C LEU A 180 7.52 -9.47 0.82
N TYR A 181 6.68 -8.52 0.42
CA TYR A 181 6.69 -7.86 -0.89
C TYR A 181 7.02 -6.39 -0.69
N VAL A 182 7.78 -5.83 -1.61
CA VAL A 182 8.27 -4.44 -1.54
C VAL A 182 8.04 -3.76 -2.88
N LEU A 183 7.39 -2.61 -2.84
CA LEU A 183 7.41 -1.68 -3.94
C LEU A 183 8.74 -0.91 -3.90
N ASP A 184 9.51 -0.98 -4.97
CA ASP A 184 10.82 -0.32 -5.06
C ASP A 184 10.97 0.39 -6.40
N ASN A 185 11.14 1.71 -6.36
CA ASN A 185 11.27 2.59 -7.52
C ASN A 185 10.01 2.56 -8.45
N ASP A 186 9.91 1.64 -9.38
CA ASP A 186 8.80 1.46 -10.32
C ASP A 186 8.32 0.00 -10.42
N SER A 187 8.68 -0.82 -9.45
CA SER A 187 8.48 -2.27 -9.49
C SER A 187 7.84 -2.84 -8.22
N LEU A 188 7.10 -3.93 -8.41
CA LEU A 188 6.65 -4.85 -7.37
C LEU A 188 7.66 -6.00 -7.27
N ASN A 189 8.20 -6.22 -6.08
CA ASN A 189 9.21 -7.23 -5.83
C ASN A 189 8.79 -8.17 -4.71
N ARG A 190 9.09 -9.44 -4.86
CA ARG A 190 9.04 -10.44 -3.79
C ARG A 190 10.41 -10.57 -3.14
N VAL A 191 10.47 -10.54 -1.83
CA VAL A 191 11.70 -10.78 -1.07
C VAL A 191 11.92 -12.28 -0.96
N GLU A 192 13.04 -12.76 -1.46
CA GLU A 192 13.44 -14.18 -1.40
C GLU A 192 14.08 -14.51 -0.04
N LYS A 193 14.26 -15.81 0.25
CA LYS A 193 14.82 -16.28 1.54
C LYS A 193 16.24 -15.79 1.81
N ASP A 194 17.01 -15.57 0.76
CA ASP A 194 18.38 -15.00 0.82
C ASP A 194 18.37 -13.46 0.87
N ARG A 195 17.18 -12.85 0.96
CA ARG A 195 16.94 -11.41 0.95
C ARG A 195 17.26 -10.72 -0.40
N SER A 196 17.42 -11.46 -1.48
CA SER A 196 17.40 -10.91 -2.82
C SER A 196 15.97 -10.51 -3.22
N LEU A 197 15.83 -9.68 -4.25
CA LEU A 197 14.55 -9.27 -4.79
C LEU A 197 14.25 -9.99 -6.10
N LYS A 198 13.09 -10.63 -6.18
CA LYS A 198 12.52 -11.13 -7.43
C LYS A 198 11.50 -10.12 -7.94
N VAL A 199 11.79 -9.47 -9.07
CA VAL A 199 10.86 -8.57 -9.73
C VAL A 199 9.68 -9.38 -10.28
N LEU A 200 8.46 -8.97 -9.91
CA LEU A 200 7.20 -9.57 -10.40
C LEU A 200 6.59 -8.71 -11.52
N ALA A 201 6.63 -7.39 -11.36
CA ALA A 201 6.20 -6.44 -12.38
C ALA A 201 7.04 -5.16 -12.27
N SER A 202 7.25 -4.45 -13.38
CA SER A 202 8.01 -3.20 -13.40
C SER A 202 7.44 -2.20 -14.40
N GLY A 203 7.98 -0.98 -14.44
CA GLY A 203 7.53 0.09 -15.32
C GLY A 203 6.22 0.75 -14.86
N MET A 204 5.90 0.69 -13.57
CA MET A 204 4.77 1.40 -12.93
C MET A 204 5.24 2.79 -12.53
N GLN A 205 5.27 3.71 -13.52
CA GLN A 205 5.79 5.05 -13.31
C GLN A 205 4.91 5.90 -12.38
N GLY A 206 5.51 6.92 -11.78
CA GLY A 206 4.83 7.91 -10.95
C GLY A 206 5.12 7.77 -9.46
N GLY A 207 6.11 6.92 -9.07
CA GLY A 207 6.44 6.64 -7.68
C GLY A 207 5.42 5.66 -7.08
N VAL A 208 5.72 4.35 -7.18
CA VAL A 208 4.86 3.30 -6.57
C VAL A 208 4.72 3.53 -5.07
N ASP A 209 3.52 3.32 -4.54
CA ASP A 209 3.15 3.76 -3.20
C ASP A 209 2.43 2.65 -2.41
N GLY A 210 1.12 2.49 -2.52
CA GLY A 210 0.34 1.48 -1.83
C GLY A 210 0.37 0.11 -2.50
N LEU A 211 0.33 -0.95 -1.69
CA LEU A 211 0.36 -2.36 -2.14
C LEU A 211 -0.68 -3.19 -1.40
N GLU A 212 -1.64 -3.76 -2.13
CA GLU A 212 -2.66 -4.63 -1.57
C GLU A 212 -2.76 -5.95 -2.33
N ASN A 213 -2.87 -7.07 -1.60
CA ASN A 213 -3.20 -8.36 -2.21
C ASN A 213 -4.72 -8.50 -2.33
N VAL A 214 -5.22 -8.70 -3.55
CA VAL A 214 -6.65 -8.66 -3.82
C VAL A 214 -7.28 -10.03 -4.09
N LYS A 215 -6.55 -10.92 -4.75
CA LYS A 215 -7.04 -12.27 -5.06
C LYS A 215 -5.87 -13.22 -5.32
N GLY A 216 -5.81 -14.33 -4.58
CA GLY A 216 -4.74 -15.32 -4.79
C GLY A 216 -3.35 -14.71 -4.61
N ASP A 217 -2.60 -14.59 -5.69
CA ASP A 217 -1.30 -13.94 -5.75
C ASP A 217 -1.34 -12.69 -6.67
N ASP A 218 -2.52 -12.11 -6.88
CA ASP A 218 -2.73 -10.86 -7.61
C ASP A 218 -2.68 -9.66 -6.65
N PHE A 219 -2.16 -8.54 -7.15
CA PHE A 219 -1.99 -7.33 -6.35
C PHE A 219 -2.61 -6.10 -7.03
N ILE A 220 -2.96 -5.11 -6.21
CA ILE A 220 -3.17 -3.74 -6.65
C ILE A 220 -1.97 -2.91 -6.16
N VAL A 221 -1.47 -2.06 -7.04
CA VAL A 221 -0.39 -1.11 -6.76
C VAL A 221 -0.89 0.28 -7.10
N SER A 222 -0.82 1.19 -6.15
CA SER A 222 -0.98 2.61 -6.42
C SER A 222 0.37 3.26 -6.73
N ALA A 223 0.34 4.41 -7.39
CA ALA A 223 1.51 5.24 -7.61
C ALA A 223 1.16 6.70 -7.33
N TRP A 224 1.95 7.40 -6.54
CA TRP A 224 1.71 8.77 -6.10
C TRP A 224 1.43 9.75 -7.26
N GLY A 225 1.97 9.47 -8.44
CA GLY A 225 1.66 10.19 -9.68
C GLY A 225 0.20 10.12 -10.14
N GLY A 226 -0.67 9.35 -9.46
CA GLY A 226 -2.10 9.22 -9.74
C GLY A 226 -2.47 7.98 -10.55
N ALA A 227 -1.66 6.95 -10.59
CA ALA A 227 -1.99 5.70 -11.26
C ALA A 227 -2.37 4.59 -10.27
N ILE A 228 -3.27 3.68 -10.68
CA ILE A 228 -3.55 2.44 -9.98
C ILE A 228 -3.43 1.30 -11.00
N TRP A 229 -2.71 0.27 -10.60
CA TRP A 229 -2.41 -0.90 -11.43
C TRP A 229 -2.98 -2.17 -10.81
N TYR A 230 -3.56 -3.04 -11.63
CA TYR A 230 -3.78 -4.45 -11.28
C TYR A 230 -2.57 -5.25 -11.78
N VAL A 231 -1.97 -6.04 -10.91
CA VAL A 231 -0.81 -6.87 -11.21
C VAL A 231 -1.20 -8.32 -10.95
N PRO A 232 -1.59 -9.09 -11.98
CA PRO A 232 -1.89 -10.50 -11.81
C PRO A 232 -0.63 -11.31 -11.53
N ALA A 233 -0.79 -12.52 -11.02
CA ALA A 233 0.32 -13.45 -10.75
C ALA A 233 1.18 -13.75 -12.00
N SER A 234 0.64 -13.58 -13.22
CA SER A 234 1.38 -13.66 -14.49
C SER A 234 2.37 -12.53 -14.70
N GLY A 235 2.22 -11.40 -14.00
CA GLY A 235 3.05 -10.20 -14.13
C GLY A 235 2.61 -9.20 -15.21
N ASP A 236 1.63 -9.53 -16.03
CA ASP A 236 1.08 -8.63 -17.07
C ASP A 236 0.14 -7.61 -16.44
N LYS A 237 0.71 -6.47 -16.03
CA LYS A 237 -0.04 -5.43 -15.33
C LYS A 237 -1.02 -4.68 -16.22
N GLN A 238 -2.17 -4.31 -15.65
CA GLN A 238 -3.19 -3.46 -16.27
C GLN A 238 -3.33 -2.16 -15.48
N GLN A 239 -3.28 -1.01 -16.14
CA GLN A 239 -3.60 0.27 -15.50
C GLN A 239 -5.13 0.40 -15.39
N LEU A 240 -5.64 0.53 -14.16
CA LEU A 240 -7.06 0.65 -13.85
C LEU A 240 -7.51 2.11 -13.70
N PHE A 241 -6.60 3.00 -13.31
CA PHE A 241 -6.90 4.40 -13.06
C PHE A 241 -5.76 5.29 -13.53
N ASP A 242 -6.11 6.42 -14.13
CA ASP A 242 -5.20 7.53 -14.42
C ASP A 242 -5.77 8.82 -13.81
N GLY A 243 -5.15 9.30 -12.78
CA GLY A 243 -5.53 10.51 -12.06
C GLY A 243 -4.97 11.81 -12.66
N LYS A 244 -4.06 11.72 -13.66
CA LYS A 244 -3.42 12.90 -14.24
C LYS A 244 -4.42 13.90 -14.83
N PRO A 245 -5.46 13.48 -15.60
CA PRO A 245 -6.43 14.43 -16.17
C PRO A 245 -7.21 15.22 -15.14
N THR A 246 -7.34 14.69 -13.92
CA THR A 246 -8.08 15.30 -12.82
C THR A 246 -7.17 15.78 -11.69
N GLU A 247 -5.84 15.76 -11.89
CA GLU A 247 -4.85 16.11 -10.88
C GLU A 247 -5.01 15.34 -9.56
N THR A 248 -5.55 14.13 -9.64
CA THR A 248 -5.74 13.25 -8.47
C THR A 248 -4.46 12.46 -8.22
N ARG A 249 -3.89 12.62 -7.04
CA ARG A 249 -2.83 11.75 -6.55
C ARG A 249 -3.44 10.49 -5.95
N THR A 250 -2.70 9.39 -5.93
CA THR A 250 -3.09 8.14 -5.27
C THR A 250 -1.93 7.70 -4.40
N ALA A 251 -2.13 7.73 -3.10
CA ALA A 251 -1.09 7.36 -2.15
C ALA A 251 -1.35 5.94 -1.59
N ASP A 252 -0.93 5.62 -0.36
CA ASP A 252 -1.03 4.27 0.19
C ASP A 252 -2.48 3.86 0.45
N THR A 253 -2.89 2.70 -0.07
CA THR A 253 -4.28 2.27 -0.17
C THR A 253 -4.68 1.29 0.93
N GLY A 254 -5.98 1.19 1.20
CA GLY A 254 -6.57 0.16 2.05
C GLY A 254 -7.52 -0.75 1.27
N TRP A 255 -7.61 -2.01 1.68
CA TRP A 255 -8.41 -3.03 1.01
C TRP A 255 -9.40 -3.72 1.96
N ASP A 256 -10.66 -3.83 1.53
CA ASP A 256 -11.66 -4.69 2.16
C ASP A 256 -11.88 -5.95 1.29
N PRO A 257 -11.31 -7.08 1.68
CA PRO A 257 -11.43 -8.32 0.90
C PRO A 257 -12.84 -8.91 0.91
N ALA A 258 -13.67 -8.57 1.91
CA ALA A 258 -15.04 -9.09 2.01
C ALA A 258 -15.96 -8.47 0.96
N THR A 259 -15.75 -7.20 0.64
CA THR A 259 -16.54 -6.47 -0.34
C THR A 259 -15.81 -6.22 -1.66
N GLY A 260 -14.49 -6.48 -1.74
CA GLY A 260 -13.67 -6.12 -2.89
C GLY A 260 -13.62 -4.60 -3.11
N THR A 261 -13.47 -3.85 -2.02
CA THR A 261 -13.42 -2.38 -2.06
C THR A 261 -12.02 -1.87 -1.75
N LEU A 262 -11.49 -1.07 -2.66
CA LEU A 262 -10.23 -0.36 -2.52
C LEU A 262 -10.52 1.07 -2.04
N TYR A 263 -9.84 1.49 -0.96
CA TYR A 263 -9.91 2.83 -0.42
C TYR A 263 -8.62 3.58 -0.78
N VAL A 264 -8.77 4.72 -1.45
CA VAL A 264 -7.66 5.47 -2.04
C VAL A 264 -7.62 6.87 -1.45
N PRO A 265 -6.57 7.26 -0.73
CA PRO A 265 -6.40 8.63 -0.29
C PRO A 265 -5.94 9.48 -1.48
N THR A 266 -6.49 10.68 -1.59
CA THR A 266 -6.28 11.54 -2.77
C THR A 266 -5.26 12.63 -2.56
N PHE A 267 -4.50 12.57 -1.47
CA PHE A 267 -3.45 13.50 -1.09
C PHE A 267 -3.94 14.97 -1.08
N PHE A 268 -3.64 15.75 -2.11
CA PHE A 268 -3.98 17.18 -2.18
C PHE A 268 -5.48 17.50 -2.34
N LYS A 269 -6.32 16.53 -2.68
CA LYS A 269 -7.77 16.72 -2.69
C LYS A 269 -8.42 16.57 -1.33
N ASN A 270 -7.67 16.12 -0.34
CA ASN A 270 -8.11 15.99 1.04
C ASN A 270 -9.32 15.04 1.23
N THR A 271 -9.44 14.03 0.36
CA THR A 271 -10.54 13.05 0.39
C THR A 271 -9.98 11.61 0.42
N VAL A 272 -10.84 10.67 0.75
CA VAL A 272 -10.70 9.24 0.44
C VAL A 272 -11.77 8.87 -0.58
N VAL A 273 -11.39 8.11 -1.60
CA VAL A 273 -12.31 7.55 -2.60
C VAL A 273 -12.39 6.04 -2.43
N ALA A 274 -13.60 5.48 -2.41
CA ALA A 274 -13.81 4.05 -2.46
C ALA A 274 -14.11 3.60 -3.88
N PHE A 275 -13.41 2.57 -4.33
CA PHE A 275 -13.64 1.91 -5.60
C PHE A 275 -13.97 0.44 -5.38
N LYS A 276 -14.96 -0.04 -6.11
CA LYS A 276 -15.17 -1.47 -6.32
C LYS A 276 -14.16 -1.95 -7.35
N VAL A 277 -13.50 -3.05 -7.08
CA VAL A 277 -12.63 -3.77 -8.02
C VAL A 277 -13.41 -4.93 -8.61
N ASP A 278 -13.63 -4.92 -9.91
CA ASP A 278 -14.36 -5.95 -10.66
C ASP A 278 -13.41 -6.78 -11.52
#